data_666445901880d63862ec503c05f02fc9
#
_entry.id   666445901880d63862ec503c05f02fc9
#
_cell.length_a   1.000
_cell.length_b   1.000
_cell.length_c   1.000
_cell.angle_alpha   90.00
_cell.angle_beta   90.00
_cell.angle_gamma   90.00
#
_symmetry.space_group_name_H-M   'P 1'
#
loop_
_entity.id
_entity.type
_entity.pdbx_description
1 polymer ?
#
loop_
_entity_poly.entity_id
_entity_poly.type
_entity_poly.pdbx_seq_one_letter_code
_entity_poly.pdbx_strand_id
1 'polypeptide(L)'
;MSATPPAFSAVLFGLSGCLVDFGARTLPTAMQRLYPRHGDEQINAAHSALEQRLGRTPSAGERQAFEQALSEAACEHAELTPGALQQLQQLHRQNVPCAWLDELPRDASIALASPLPDWFVAAPCRAGRAWPAPDACWQALVDLQVAQLDGCVLISGEPRLLQAGLNAGLWTIGLAACGPLCGQAPADWQALAAAERDRLRTQATLTLYRLGVHAVIDQLTELGPCLDDLGSRRKKGEKP
;
A
#
# COMPACT_ATOMS: atom_id res chain seq x y z
N MET A 1 8.22 -33.66 12.62
CA MET A 1 6.95 -32.99 12.96
C MET A 1 6.51 -32.26 11.71
N SER A 2 5.40 -32.66 11.10
CA SER A 2 4.86 -31.99 9.91
C SER A 2 4.32 -30.62 10.34
N ALA A 3 4.96 -29.53 9.88
CA ALA A 3 4.45 -28.20 10.15
C ALA A 3 3.06 -28.07 9.49
N THR A 4 2.10 -27.58 10.23
CA THR A 4 0.79 -27.24 9.66
C THR A 4 1.02 -26.23 8.55
N PRO A 5 0.49 -26.46 7.32
CA PRO A 5 0.68 -25.50 6.23
C PRO A 5 0.15 -24.14 6.62
N PRO A 6 0.78 -23.05 6.19
CA PRO A 6 0.34 -21.70 6.53
C PRO A 6 -1.10 -21.45 6.05
N ALA A 7 -1.86 -20.68 6.82
CA ALA A 7 -3.26 -20.39 6.50
C ALA A 7 -3.43 -19.63 5.18
N PHE A 8 -2.38 -18.92 4.75
CA PHE A 8 -2.33 -18.14 3.51
C PHE A 8 -1.09 -18.52 2.68
N SER A 9 -1.25 -18.50 1.36
CA SER A 9 -0.17 -18.87 0.42
C SER A 9 0.87 -17.74 0.27
N ALA A 10 0.42 -16.49 0.33
CA ALA A 10 1.27 -15.29 0.37
C ALA A 10 0.47 -14.07 0.83
N VAL A 11 1.18 -13.07 1.35
CA VAL A 11 0.60 -11.75 1.66
C VAL A 11 1.44 -10.67 1.01
N LEU A 12 0.81 -9.89 0.13
CA LEU A 12 1.40 -8.72 -0.50
C LEU A 12 0.93 -7.46 0.23
N PHE A 13 1.80 -6.50 0.39
CA PHE A 13 1.50 -5.22 1.04
C PHE A 13 1.78 -4.06 0.09
N GLY A 14 0.99 -3.00 0.16
CA GLY A 14 1.43 -1.69 -0.30
C GLY A 14 2.52 -1.14 0.62
N LEU A 15 3.41 -0.28 0.13
CA LEU A 15 4.43 0.36 0.94
C LEU A 15 3.87 1.62 1.62
N SER A 16 3.72 2.71 0.87
CA SER A 16 3.18 3.99 1.36
C SER A 16 1.69 3.87 1.70
N GLY A 17 1.28 4.45 2.82
CA GLY A 17 -0.10 4.39 3.30
C GLY A 17 -0.56 3.01 3.74
N CYS A 18 0.38 2.07 3.95
CA CYS A 18 0.10 0.72 4.42
C CYS A 18 1.12 0.29 5.49
N LEU A 19 2.36 0.00 5.10
CA LEU A 19 3.43 -0.41 6.03
C LEU A 19 4.13 0.78 6.66
N VAL A 20 4.32 1.82 5.88
CA VAL A 20 4.98 3.09 6.25
C VAL A 20 4.20 4.27 5.72
N ASP A 21 4.60 5.49 6.07
CA ASP A 21 4.03 6.74 5.55
C ASP A 21 2.51 6.81 5.78
N PHE A 22 2.11 6.90 7.03
CA PHE A 22 0.70 7.06 7.39
C PHE A 22 0.07 8.25 6.66
N GLY A 23 -1.02 8.00 5.92
CA GLY A 23 -1.69 8.99 5.07
C GLY A 23 -1.14 9.09 3.65
N ALA A 24 -0.11 8.30 3.28
CA ALA A 24 0.52 8.31 1.94
C ALA A 24 0.97 9.72 1.52
N ARG A 25 1.71 10.39 2.38
CA ARG A 25 2.09 11.82 2.27
C ARG A 25 3.29 12.09 1.38
N THR A 26 4.12 11.08 1.09
CA THR A 26 5.38 11.23 0.34
C THR A 26 5.18 11.94 -1.00
N LEU A 27 4.26 11.46 -1.84
CA LEU A 27 3.99 12.06 -3.14
C LEU A 27 3.38 13.47 -3.04
N PRO A 28 2.33 13.71 -2.23
CA PRO A 28 1.79 15.06 -2.02
C PRO A 28 2.85 16.05 -1.52
N THR A 29 3.70 15.66 -0.56
CA THR A 29 4.77 16.53 -0.02
C THR A 29 5.78 16.91 -1.11
N ALA A 30 6.26 15.96 -1.91
CA ALA A 30 7.17 16.24 -3.00
C ALA A 30 6.57 17.20 -4.04
N MET A 31 5.30 16.99 -4.40
CA MET A 31 4.59 17.85 -5.34
C MET A 31 4.37 19.26 -4.78
N GLN A 32 4.02 19.39 -3.52
CA GLN A 32 3.85 20.70 -2.88
C GLN A 32 5.16 21.50 -2.81
N ARG A 33 6.29 20.83 -2.60
CA ARG A 33 7.62 21.50 -2.61
C ARG A 33 7.97 22.09 -3.97
N LEU A 34 7.70 21.34 -5.02
CA LEU A 34 7.99 21.80 -6.39
C LEU A 34 6.97 22.82 -6.91
N TYR A 35 5.73 22.71 -6.46
CA TYR A 35 4.60 23.52 -6.98
C TYR A 35 3.72 24.09 -5.88
N PRO A 36 4.24 24.92 -4.98
CA PRO A 36 3.54 25.38 -3.77
C PRO A 36 2.30 26.25 -4.02
N ARG A 37 2.11 26.78 -5.23
CA ARG A 37 0.99 27.69 -5.56
C ARG A 37 -0.26 26.99 -6.11
N HIS A 38 -0.27 25.70 -6.16
CA HIS A 38 -1.38 24.95 -6.71
C HIS A 38 -2.01 24.13 -5.58
N GLY A 39 -3.34 24.19 -5.48
CA GLY A 39 -4.08 23.49 -4.43
C GLY A 39 -4.00 21.96 -4.54
N ASP A 40 -4.61 21.28 -3.58
CA ASP A 40 -4.63 19.82 -3.42
C ASP A 40 -5.41 19.14 -4.56
N GLU A 41 -4.89 19.15 -5.78
CA GLU A 41 -5.38 18.24 -6.83
C GLU A 41 -4.98 16.82 -6.40
N GLN A 42 -5.94 15.90 -6.44
CA GLN A 42 -5.69 14.48 -6.16
C GLN A 42 -4.74 13.92 -7.22
N ILE A 43 -3.47 13.81 -6.85
CA ILE A 43 -2.44 13.20 -7.68
C ILE A 43 -2.45 11.71 -7.35
N ASN A 44 -2.86 10.90 -8.32
CA ASN A 44 -3.18 9.50 -8.09
C ASN A 44 -2.04 8.53 -8.43
N ALA A 45 -0.94 9.00 -9.03
CA ALA A 45 0.15 8.10 -9.41
C ALA A 45 1.48 8.85 -9.58
N ALA A 46 2.55 8.37 -8.95
CA ALA A 46 3.86 9.01 -9.01
C ALA A 46 4.42 9.11 -10.44
N HIS A 47 4.26 8.07 -11.26
CA HIS A 47 4.77 8.04 -12.64
C HIS A 47 4.12 9.06 -13.58
N SER A 48 2.87 9.45 -13.33
CA SER A 48 2.13 10.43 -14.13
C SER A 48 1.92 11.78 -13.45
N ALA A 49 2.25 11.88 -12.16
CA ALA A 49 2.01 13.06 -11.35
C ALA A 49 2.61 14.33 -11.97
N LEU A 50 3.87 14.26 -12.37
CA LEU A 50 4.60 15.37 -12.94
C LEU A 50 4.05 15.77 -14.33
N GLU A 51 3.73 14.78 -15.17
CA GLU A 51 3.16 15.01 -16.49
C GLU A 51 1.75 15.62 -16.42
N GLN A 52 0.90 15.08 -15.55
CA GLN A 52 -0.43 15.64 -15.29
C GLN A 52 -0.33 17.07 -14.79
N ARG A 53 0.64 17.35 -13.91
CA ARG A 53 0.86 18.68 -13.38
C ARG A 53 1.33 19.68 -14.42
N LEU A 54 2.23 19.29 -15.30
CA LEU A 54 2.81 20.17 -16.32
C LEU A 54 1.92 20.29 -17.58
N GLY A 55 0.99 19.36 -17.79
CA GLY A 55 0.21 19.24 -19.03
C GLY A 55 1.06 18.92 -20.26
N ARG A 56 2.32 18.48 -20.05
CA ARG A 56 3.29 18.11 -21.08
C ARG A 56 4.31 17.11 -20.55
N THR A 57 5.07 16.50 -21.44
CA THR A 57 6.20 15.65 -21.08
C THR A 57 7.26 16.45 -20.30
N PRO A 58 7.64 16.01 -19.09
CA PRO A 58 8.67 16.65 -18.29
C PRO A 58 10.05 16.61 -18.96
N SER A 59 10.83 17.67 -18.80
CA SER A 59 12.26 17.69 -19.15
C SER A 59 13.08 16.77 -18.22
N ALA A 60 14.32 16.49 -18.60
CA ALA A 60 15.23 15.69 -17.75
C ALA A 60 15.49 16.36 -16.39
N GLY A 61 15.68 17.69 -16.37
CA GLY A 61 15.88 18.44 -15.14
C GLY A 61 14.66 18.42 -14.21
N GLU A 62 13.45 18.54 -14.77
CA GLU A 62 12.20 18.46 -14.00
C GLU A 62 12.00 17.06 -13.40
N ARG A 63 12.29 15.99 -14.16
CA ARG A 63 12.26 14.61 -13.63
C ARG A 63 13.27 14.42 -12.50
N GLN A 64 14.50 14.87 -12.67
CA GLN A 64 15.53 14.77 -11.64
C GLN A 64 15.16 15.54 -10.37
N ALA A 65 14.62 16.76 -10.50
CA ALA A 65 14.14 17.54 -9.36
C ALA A 65 12.98 16.84 -8.64
N PHE A 66 12.10 16.21 -9.38
CA PHE A 66 10.97 15.46 -8.81
C PHE A 66 11.43 14.19 -8.09
N GLU A 67 12.34 13.41 -8.67
CA GLU A 67 12.93 12.23 -8.02
C GLU A 67 13.67 12.61 -6.73
N GLN A 68 14.40 13.71 -6.74
CA GLN A 68 15.06 14.24 -5.54
C GLN A 68 14.03 14.64 -4.47
N ALA A 69 13.00 15.40 -4.84
CA ALA A 69 11.94 15.81 -3.92
C ALA A 69 11.18 14.61 -3.33
N LEU A 70 10.94 13.56 -4.13
CA LEU A 70 10.35 12.31 -3.66
C LEU A 70 11.27 11.60 -2.66
N SER A 71 12.57 11.52 -2.92
CA SER A 71 13.53 10.86 -2.03
C SER A 71 13.65 11.62 -0.69
N GLU A 72 13.66 12.94 -0.72
CA GLU A 72 13.66 13.78 0.49
C GLU A 72 12.36 13.59 1.30
N ALA A 73 11.21 13.65 0.64
CA ALA A 73 9.91 13.42 1.29
C ALA A 73 9.80 11.98 1.84
N ALA A 74 10.34 10.99 1.14
CA ALA A 74 10.38 9.61 1.59
C ALA A 74 11.18 9.45 2.89
N CYS A 75 12.36 10.10 2.98
CA CYS A 75 13.13 10.11 4.23
C CYS A 75 12.36 10.72 5.42
N GLU A 76 11.56 11.76 5.18
CA GLU A 76 10.78 12.43 6.22
C GLU A 76 9.58 11.61 6.68
N HIS A 77 9.01 10.82 5.79
CA HIS A 77 7.81 10.01 6.05
C HIS A 77 8.11 8.53 6.26
N ALA A 78 9.40 8.17 6.44
CA ALA A 78 9.82 6.81 6.72
C ALA A 78 9.51 6.42 8.18
N GLU A 79 8.23 6.44 8.54
CA GLU A 79 7.75 5.93 9.83
C GLU A 79 6.81 4.73 9.62
N LEU A 80 6.89 3.73 10.50
CA LEU A 80 5.99 2.57 10.49
C LEU A 80 4.56 2.98 10.82
N THR A 81 3.60 2.43 10.07
CA THR A 81 2.18 2.56 10.42
C THR A 81 1.83 1.69 11.63
N PRO A 82 0.76 2.03 12.38
CA PRO A 82 0.35 1.25 13.54
C PRO A 82 0.09 -0.22 13.20
N GLY A 83 0.79 -1.11 13.90
CA GLY A 83 0.68 -2.55 13.74
C GLY A 83 1.58 -3.18 12.67
N ALA A 84 2.24 -2.40 11.80
CA ALA A 84 3.02 -2.92 10.68
C ALA A 84 4.08 -3.94 11.12
N LEU A 85 4.98 -3.54 12.02
CA LEU A 85 6.05 -4.42 12.49
C LEU A 85 5.52 -5.69 13.16
N GLN A 86 4.50 -5.55 13.99
CA GLN A 86 3.89 -6.68 14.71
C GLN A 86 3.32 -7.71 13.74
N GLN A 87 2.58 -7.26 12.73
CA GLN A 87 1.96 -8.14 11.74
C GLN A 87 3.00 -8.82 10.85
N LEU A 88 4.02 -8.09 10.39
CA LEU A 88 5.13 -8.65 9.63
C LEU A 88 5.85 -9.75 10.42
N GLN A 89 6.17 -9.50 11.69
CA GLN A 89 6.81 -10.49 12.57
C GLN A 89 5.93 -11.72 12.81
N GLN A 90 4.61 -11.53 12.90
CA GLN A 90 3.67 -12.63 13.06
C GLN A 90 3.63 -13.52 11.81
N LEU A 91 3.48 -12.93 10.63
CA LEU A 91 3.49 -13.66 9.36
C LEU A 91 4.82 -14.37 9.11
N HIS A 92 5.93 -13.71 9.43
CA HIS A 92 7.27 -14.31 9.34
C HIS A 92 7.41 -15.56 10.22
N ARG A 93 6.95 -15.49 11.47
CA ARG A 93 6.95 -16.66 12.39
C ARG A 93 6.07 -17.80 11.89
N GLN A 94 5.03 -17.48 11.14
CA GLN A 94 4.13 -18.46 10.51
C GLN A 94 4.67 -18.99 9.17
N ASN A 95 5.85 -18.54 8.72
CA ASN A 95 6.45 -18.85 7.43
C ASN A 95 5.53 -18.50 6.24
N VAL A 96 4.73 -17.44 6.35
CA VAL A 96 3.92 -16.93 5.24
C VAL A 96 4.82 -16.07 4.35
N PRO A 97 4.96 -16.39 3.05
CA PRO A 97 5.71 -15.56 2.13
C PRO A 97 5.10 -14.17 2.02
N CYS A 98 5.91 -13.12 2.15
CA CYS A 98 5.46 -11.74 2.10
C CYS A 98 6.39 -10.87 1.25
N ALA A 99 5.81 -9.91 0.54
CA ALA A 99 6.54 -8.85 -0.15
C ALA A 99 5.75 -7.54 -0.13
N TRP A 100 6.42 -6.43 -0.40
CA TRP A 100 5.75 -5.16 -0.59
C TRP A 100 5.86 -4.65 -2.03
N LEU A 101 4.89 -3.86 -2.44
CA LEU A 101 4.71 -3.27 -3.77
C LEU A 101 4.68 -1.75 -3.66
N ASP A 102 5.30 -1.07 -4.62
CA ASP A 102 5.28 0.38 -4.73
C ASP A 102 5.41 0.83 -6.21
N GLU A 103 5.03 2.08 -6.50
CA GLU A 103 5.23 2.75 -7.79
C GLU A 103 6.15 3.98 -7.69
N LEU A 104 6.75 4.24 -6.52
CA LEU A 104 7.74 5.31 -6.38
C LEU A 104 9.05 4.96 -7.11
N PRO A 105 9.85 5.95 -7.52
CA PRO A 105 11.22 5.72 -7.95
C PRO A 105 12.01 4.94 -6.90
N ARG A 106 12.90 4.06 -7.37
CA ARG A 106 13.62 3.10 -6.52
C ARG A 106 14.26 3.71 -5.27
N ASP A 107 14.93 4.85 -5.43
CA ASP A 107 15.65 5.49 -4.32
C ASP A 107 14.67 6.01 -3.26
N ALA A 108 13.53 6.57 -3.68
CA ALA A 108 12.46 6.98 -2.78
C ALA A 108 11.81 5.78 -2.08
N SER A 109 11.55 4.68 -2.80
CA SER A 109 11.02 3.45 -2.20
C SER A 109 11.97 2.84 -1.16
N ILE A 110 13.28 2.81 -1.44
CA ILE A 110 14.30 2.33 -0.50
C ILE A 110 14.37 3.22 0.74
N ALA A 111 14.38 4.54 0.56
CA ALA A 111 14.38 5.49 1.67
C ALA A 111 13.14 5.32 2.55
N LEU A 112 11.97 5.20 1.92
CA LEU A 112 10.69 5.03 2.61
C LEU A 112 10.61 3.69 3.36
N ALA A 113 11.18 2.63 2.80
CA ALA A 113 11.20 1.30 3.39
C ALA A 113 12.25 1.12 4.50
N SER A 114 13.10 2.12 4.77
CA SER A 114 14.21 2.03 5.73
C SER A 114 13.83 1.55 7.13
N PRO A 115 12.63 1.78 7.71
CA PRO A 115 12.25 1.26 9.01
C PRO A 115 11.75 -0.19 9.00
N LEU A 116 11.61 -0.80 7.81
CA LEU A 116 11.16 -2.19 7.68
C LEU A 116 12.31 -3.16 8.04
N PRO A 117 12.00 -4.38 8.52
CA PRO A 117 13.02 -5.38 8.81
C PRO A 117 13.80 -5.81 7.56
N ASP A 118 15.12 -6.03 7.67
CA ASP A 118 16.02 -6.42 6.58
C ASP A 118 15.60 -7.71 5.85
N TRP A 119 14.91 -8.62 6.53
CA TRP A 119 14.41 -9.86 5.93
C TRP A 119 13.17 -9.66 5.07
N PHE A 120 12.51 -8.50 5.14
CA PHE A 120 11.29 -8.19 4.41
C PHE A 120 11.61 -7.34 3.18
N VAL A 121 11.61 -7.98 2.02
CA VAL A 121 12.12 -7.40 0.78
C VAL A 121 11.02 -6.84 -0.13
N ALA A 122 11.41 -5.88 -0.96
CA ALA A 122 10.59 -5.41 -2.06
C ALA A 122 10.32 -6.54 -3.05
N ALA A 123 9.10 -6.60 -3.58
CA ALA A 123 8.93 -7.27 -4.86
C ALA A 123 9.72 -6.47 -5.92
N PRO A 124 10.58 -7.13 -6.73
CA PRO A 124 11.34 -6.42 -7.73
C PRO A 124 10.40 -5.68 -8.68
N CYS A 125 10.54 -4.35 -8.75
CA CYS A 125 9.83 -3.55 -9.75
C CYS A 125 10.43 -3.88 -11.12
N ARG A 126 9.84 -4.82 -11.84
CA ARG A 126 10.16 -5.09 -13.23
C ARG A 126 9.29 -4.20 -14.11
N ALA A 127 9.79 -3.89 -15.32
CA ALA A 127 9.03 -3.13 -16.29
C ALA A 127 7.69 -3.85 -16.59
N GLY A 128 6.60 -3.32 -16.08
CA GLY A 128 5.24 -3.78 -16.25
C GLY A 128 4.31 -2.60 -16.47
N ARG A 129 3.04 -2.89 -16.69
CA ARG A 129 2.01 -1.85 -16.75
C ARG A 129 1.77 -1.29 -15.35
N ALA A 130 1.55 0.03 -15.28
CA ALA A 130 1.19 0.69 -14.02
C ALA A 130 -0.15 0.17 -13.47
N TRP A 131 -0.33 0.31 -12.15
CA TRP A 131 -1.62 0.04 -11.54
C TRP A 131 -2.74 0.84 -12.22
N PRO A 132 -3.92 0.25 -12.42
CA PRO A 132 -4.46 -0.98 -11.82
C PRO A 132 -4.19 -2.27 -12.61
N ALA A 133 -3.18 -2.34 -13.48
CA ALA A 133 -2.82 -3.59 -14.13
C ALA A 133 -2.30 -4.62 -13.09
N PRO A 134 -2.60 -5.92 -13.23
CA PRO A 134 -2.26 -6.94 -12.23
C PRO A 134 -0.78 -7.37 -12.26
N ASP A 135 0.00 -6.87 -13.21
CA ASP A 135 1.37 -7.33 -13.53
C ASP A 135 2.28 -7.38 -12.30
N ALA A 136 2.29 -6.32 -11.49
CA ALA A 136 3.13 -6.25 -10.31
C ALA A 136 2.73 -7.29 -9.25
N CYS A 137 1.44 -7.55 -9.08
CA CYS A 137 0.95 -8.57 -8.16
C CYS A 137 1.39 -9.97 -8.61
N TRP A 138 1.20 -10.32 -9.88
CA TRP A 138 1.62 -11.61 -10.41
C TRP A 138 3.13 -11.80 -10.34
N GLN A 139 3.90 -10.75 -10.67
CA GLN A 139 5.36 -10.83 -10.59
C GLN A 139 5.83 -11.07 -9.15
N ALA A 140 5.25 -10.36 -8.18
CA ALA A 140 5.57 -10.57 -6.78
C ALA A 140 5.30 -12.01 -6.32
N LEU A 141 4.17 -12.60 -6.74
CA LEU A 141 3.84 -13.99 -6.42
C LEU A 141 4.80 -15.00 -7.08
N VAL A 142 5.24 -14.73 -8.32
CA VAL A 142 6.27 -15.54 -9.00
C VAL A 142 7.60 -15.47 -8.25
N ASP A 143 8.04 -14.29 -7.84
CA ASP A 143 9.30 -14.09 -7.13
C ASP A 143 9.26 -14.72 -5.72
N LEU A 144 8.09 -14.74 -5.08
CA LEU A 144 7.83 -15.47 -3.83
C LEU A 144 7.67 -16.99 -4.03
N GLN A 145 7.76 -17.48 -5.27
CA GLN A 145 7.61 -18.89 -5.63
C GLN A 145 6.26 -19.50 -5.20
N VAL A 146 5.20 -18.72 -5.25
CA VAL A 146 3.85 -19.16 -4.88
C VAL A 146 3.29 -20.09 -5.94
N ALA A 147 2.91 -21.30 -5.53
CA ALA A 147 2.44 -22.34 -6.44
C ALA A 147 0.97 -22.17 -6.90
N GLN A 148 0.16 -21.42 -6.15
CA GLN A 148 -1.27 -21.24 -6.42
C GLN A 148 -1.78 -19.90 -5.90
N LEU A 149 -2.77 -19.32 -6.58
CA LEU A 149 -3.38 -18.04 -6.17
C LEU A 149 -4.30 -18.18 -4.96
N ASP A 150 -4.81 -19.39 -4.71
CA ASP A 150 -5.68 -19.60 -3.55
C ASP A 150 -4.94 -19.25 -2.25
N GLY A 151 -5.56 -18.37 -1.46
CA GLY A 151 -4.97 -17.88 -0.22
C GLY A 151 -3.91 -16.79 -0.39
N CYS A 152 -3.77 -16.20 -1.56
CA CYS A 152 -3.00 -14.98 -1.74
C CYS A 152 -3.83 -13.76 -1.38
N VAL A 153 -3.26 -12.85 -0.58
CA VAL A 153 -3.92 -11.64 -0.08
C VAL A 153 -3.10 -10.42 -0.44
N LEU A 154 -3.77 -9.35 -0.86
CA LEU A 154 -3.17 -8.01 -1.00
C LEU A 154 -3.78 -7.05 0.02
N ILE A 155 -2.93 -6.32 0.73
CA ILE A 155 -3.31 -5.35 1.76
C ILE A 155 -2.75 -3.98 1.37
N SER A 156 -3.59 -2.96 1.26
CA SER A 156 -3.15 -1.62 0.89
C SER A 156 -4.15 -0.54 1.29
N GLY A 157 -3.65 0.70 1.50
CA GLY A 157 -4.49 1.89 1.55
C GLY A 157 -4.69 2.53 0.17
N GLU A 158 -3.90 2.12 -0.84
CA GLU A 158 -3.92 2.71 -2.19
C GLU A 158 -5.00 2.05 -3.07
N PRO A 159 -6.04 2.80 -3.49
CA PRO A 159 -7.15 2.24 -4.29
C PRO A 159 -6.70 1.59 -5.61
N ARG A 160 -5.72 2.16 -6.30
CA ARG A 160 -5.23 1.63 -7.58
C ARG A 160 -4.51 0.30 -7.42
N LEU A 161 -3.72 0.14 -6.34
CA LEU A 161 -3.07 -1.12 -6.01
C LEU A 161 -4.11 -2.18 -5.60
N LEU A 162 -5.13 -1.81 -4.82
CA LEU A 162 -6.22 -2.72 -4.48
C LEU A 162 -6.97 -3.19 -5.73
N GLN A 163 -7.23 -2.29 -6.69
CA GLN A 163 -7.81 -2.67 -7.98
C GLN A 163 -6.89 -3.61 -8.77
N ALA A 164 -5.56 -3.42 -8.71
CA ALA A 164 -4.61 -4.35 -9.31
C ALA A 164 -4.69 -5.75 -8.67
N GLY A 165 -4.85 -5.81 -7.36
CA GLY A 165 -5.07 -7.08 -6.63
C GLY A 165 -6.36 -7.79 -7.02
N LEU A 166 -7.46 -7.04 -7.15
CA LEU A 166 -8.74 -7.57 -7.66
C LEU A 166 -8.59 -8.11 -9.08
N ASN A 167 -7.95 -7.34 -9.96
CA ASN A 167 -7.67 -7.75 -11.33
C ASN A 167 -6.72 -8.97 -11.39
N ALA A 168 -5.90 -9.17 -10.38
CA ALA A 168 -5.01 -10.33 -10.25
C ALA A 168 -5.72 -11.58 -9.69
N GLY A 169 -6.96 -11.46 -9.21
CA GLY A 169 -7.71 -12.55 -8.57
C GLY A 169 -7.26 -12.83 -7.14
N LEU A 170 -6.83 -11.80 -6.40
CA LEU A 170 -6.37 -11.91 -5.03
C LEU A 170 -7.48 -11.50 -4.04
N TRP A 171 -7.45 -12.07 -2.85
CA TRP A 171 -8.15 -11.47 -1.73
C TRP A 171 -7.57 -10.09 -1.44
N THR A 172 -8.42 -9.10 -1.18
CA THR A 172 -7.99 -7.72 -0.95
C THR A 172 -8.53 -7.17 0.35
N ILE A 173 -7.65 -6.52 1.12
CA ILE A 173 -7.99 -5.82 2.36
C ILE A 173 -7.60 -4.35 2.19
N GLY A 174 -8.59 -3.47 2.29
CA GLY A 174 -8.39 -2.03 2.24
C GLY A 174 -8.05 -1.46 3.62
N LEU A 175 -7.14 -0.47 3.68
CA LEU A 175 -6.83 0.30 4.90
C LEU A 175 -7.46 1.68 4.80
N ALA A 176 -8.47 1.95 5.64
CA ALA A 176 -9.23 3.19 5.56
C ALA A 176 -8.48 4.39 6.15
N ALA A 177 -7.86 4.24 7.33
CA ALA A 177 -7.26 5.37 8.03
C ALA A 177 -5.83 5.68 7.56
N CYS A 178 -5.03 4.67 7.22
CA CYS A 178 -3.62 4.83 6.89
C CYS A 178 -3.38 5.26 5.44
N GLY A 179 -4.35 5.08 4.55
CA GLY A 179 -4.21 5.30 3.12
C GLY A 179 -4.42 6.75 2.68
N PRO A 180 -4.23 7.02 1.37
CA PRO A 180 -4.36 8.36 0.79
C PRO A 180 -5.78 8.91 0.85
N LEU A 181 -6.81 8.07 1.03
CA LEU A 181 -8.21 8.51 1.10
C LEU A 181 -8.48 9.38 2.35
N CYS A 182 -7.80 9.14 3.45
CA CYS A 182 -7.80 10.03 4.61
C CYS A 182 -6.70 11.08 4.53
N GLY A 183 -5.52 10.75 4.00
CA GLY A 183 -4.45 11.67 3.66
C GLY A 183 -3.89 12.49 4.82
N GLN A 184 -4.11 12.08 6.08
CA GLN A 184 -3.75 12.84 7.27
C GLN A 184 -2.36 12.44 7.80
N ALA A 185 -1.60 13.39 8.34
CA ALA A 185 -0.43 13.04 9.14
C ALA A 185 -0.84 12.36 10.46
N PRO A 186 0.01 11.52 11.07
CA PRO A 186 -0.33 10.83 12.33
C PRO A 186 -0.77 11.79 13.45
N ALA A 187 -0.08 12.91 13.61
CA ALA A 187 -0.41 13.92 14.62
C ALA A 187 -1.75 14.60 14.33
N ASP A 188 -1.99 14.96 13.07
CA ASP A 188 -3.25 15.59 12.64
C ASP A 188 -4.42 14.63 12.83
N TRP A 189 -4.24 13.37 12.43
CA TRP A 189 -5.24 12.32 12.65
C TRP A 189 -5.62 12.16 14.13
N GLN A 190 -4.63 12.21 15.02
CA GLN A 190 -4.87 12.14 16.47
C GLN A 190 -5.56 13.39 17.02
N ALA A 191 -5.25 14.55 16.46
CA ALA A 191 -5.80 15.84 16.87
C ALA A 191 -7.24 16.10 16.39
N LEU A 192 -7.70 15.38 15.34
CA LEU A 192 -9.06 15.51 14.84
C LEU A 192 -10.10 15.17 15.91
N ALA A 193 -11.21 15.90 15.91
CA ALA A 193 -12.39 15.53 16.69
C ALA A 193 -12.91 14.15 16.28
N ALA A 194 -13.46 13.37 17.23
CA ALA A 194 -13.93 12.01 16.96
C ALA A 194 -14.94 11.95 15.80
N ALA A 195 -15.88 12.87 15.74
CA ALA A 195 -16.88 12.95 14.67
C ALA A 195 -16.24 13.18 13.28
N GLU A 196 -15.18 13.98 13.19
CA GLU A 196 -14.49 14.22 11.92
C GLU A 196 -13.66 13.02 11.49
N ARG A 197 -12.97 12.36 12.42
CA ARG A 197 -12.28 11.08 12.15
C ARG A 197 -13.25 10.02 11.63
N ASP A 198 -14.42 9.89 12.30
CA ASP A 198 -15.45 8.93 11.89
C ASP A 198 -16.01 9.24 10.50
N ARG A 199 -16.19 10.53 10.19
CA ARG A 199 -16.63 10.98 8.86
C ARG A 199 -15.61 10.58 7.76
N LEU A 200 -14.32 10.92 7.95
CA LEU A 200 -13.26 10.60 6.98
C LEU A 200 -13.11 9.08 6.81
N ARG A 201 -13.06 8.35 7.91
CA ARG A 201 -12.97 6.90 7.93
C ARG A 201 -14.14 6.25 7.20
N THR A 202 -15.36 6.69 7.48
CA THR A 202 -16.57 6.15 6.83
C THR A 202 -16.53 6.41 5.33
N GLN A 203 -16.11 7.60 4.89
CA GLN A 203 -15.98 7.93 3.48
C GLN A 203 -14.93 7.06 2.78
N ALA A 204 -13.76 6.89 3.39
CA ALA A 204 -12.71 6.01 2.89
C ALA A 204 -13.20 4.55 2.79
N THR A 205 -13.82 4.03 3.85
CA THR A 205 -14.40 2.69 3.91
C THR A 205 -15.41 2.45 2.78
N LEU A 206 -16.35 3.38 2.57
CA LEU A 206 -17.34 3.28 1.50
C LEU A 206 -16.69 3.30 0.12
N THR A 207 -15.66 4.13 -0.08
CA THR A 207 -14.91 4.20 -1.34
C THR A 207 -14.21 2.87 -1.61
N LEU A 208 -13.56 2.27 -0.62
CA LEU A 208 -12.88 0.99 -0.74
C LEU A 208 -13.86 -0.16 -1.02
N TYR A 209 -14.99 -0.24 -0.33
CA TYR A 209 -16.01 -1.26 -0.63
C TYR A 209 -16.61 -1.11 -2.03
N ARG A 210 -16.74 0.12 -2.54
CA ARG A 210 -17.22 0.34 -3.93
C ARG A 210 -16.24 -0.17 -4.98
N LEU A 211 -14.94 -0.28 -4.67
CA LEU A 211 -13.97 -0.95 -5.54
C LEU A 211 -14.20 -2.47 -5.61
N GLY A 212 -14.88 -3.05 -4.63
CA GLY A 212 -15.10 -4.49 -4.52
C GLY A 212 -14.08 -5.20 -3.62
N VAL A 213 -13.36 -4.49 -2.73
CA VAL A 213 -12.44 -5.15 -1.79
C VAL A 213 -13.20 -6.09 -0.83
N HIS A 214 -12.55 -7.16 -0.42
CA HIS A 214 -13.18 -8.24 0.36
C HIS A 214 -13.35 -7.92 1.84
N ALA A 215 -12.49 -7.02 2.35
CA ALA A 215 -12.59 -6.48 3.71
C ALA A 215 -11.98 -5.08 3.77
N VAL A 216 -12.40 -4.29 4.75
CA VAL A 216 -11.80 -2.99 5.08
C VAL A 216 -11.54 -2.95 6.57
N ILE A 217 -10.35 -2.55 6.95
CA ILE A 217 -9.93 -2.27 8.33
C ILE A 217 -9.35 -0.86 8.41
N ASP A 218 -9.25 -0.29 9.60
CA ASP A 218 -8.71 1.05 9.73
C ASP A 218 -7.18 1.05 9.59
N GLN A 219 -6.51 0.09 10.21
CA GLN A 219 -5.05 0.00 10.27
C GLN A 219 -4.58 -1.44 10.53
N LEU A 220 -3.29 -1.72 10.37
CA LEU A 220 -2.74 -3.07 10.47
C LEU A 220 -2.86 -3.71 11.86
N THR A 221 -3.14 -2.97 12.92
CA THR A 221 -3.46 -3.55 14.24
C THR A 221 -4.66 -4.48 14.22
N GLU A 222 -5.57 -4.31 13.26
CA GLU A 222 -6.80 -5.09 13.09
C GLU A 222 -6.63 -6.26 12.11
N LEU A 223 -5.43 -6.42 11.53
CA LEU A 223 -5.21 -7.39 10.46
C LEU A 223 -5.40 -8.85 10.90
N GLY A 224 -4.95 -9.21 12.11
CA GLY A 224 -5.07 -10.59 12.59
C GLY A 224 -6.50 -11.14 12.53
N PRO A 225 -7.47 -10.52 13.23
CA PRO A 225 -8.89 -10.93 13.16
C PRO A 225 -9.46 -10.92 11.74
N CYS A 226 -9.05 -9.96 10.89
CA CYS A 226 -9.49 -9.88 9.50
C CYS A 226 -9.00 -11.07 8.67
N LEU A 227 -7.74 -11.48 8.83
CA LEU A 227 -7.19 -12.68 8.19
C LEU A 227 -7.89 -13.95 8.68
N ASP A 228 -8.22 -14.05 9.97
CA ASP A 228 -8.95 -15.20 10.52
C ASP A 228 -10.35 -15.33 9.89
N ASP A 229 -11.06 -14.21 9.68
CA ASP A 229 -12.34 -14.18 8.98
C ASP A 229 -12.19 -14.62 7.51
N LEU A 230 -11.25 -14.05 6.76
CA LEU A 230 -10.97 -14.46 5.38
C LEU A 230 -10.60 -15.94 5.30
N GLY A 231 -9.80 -16.45 6.24
CA GLY A 231 -9.46 -17.86 6.34
C GLY A 231 -10.70 -18.74 6.56
N SER A 232 -11.66 -18.26 7.35
CA SER A 232 -12.93 -18.95 7.60
C SER A 232 -13.83 -18.96 6.36
N ARG A 233 -13.90 -17.84 5.63
CA ARG A 233 -14.64 -17.72 4.37
C ARG A 233 -14.07 -18.66 3.30
N ARG A 234 -12.74 -18.70 3.14
CA ARG A 234 -12.05 -19.64 2.24
C ARG A 234 -12.39 -21.10 2.56
N LYS A 235 -12.38 -21.50 3.83
CA LYS A 235 -12.75 -22.87 4.25
C LYS A 235 -14.18 -23.24 3.89
N LYS A 236 -15.08 -22.26 3.76
CA LYS A 236 -16.46 -22.42 3.28
C LYS A 236 -16.57 -22.46 1.75
N GLY A 237 -15.47 -22.31 1.03
CA GLY A 237 -15.42 -22.37 -0.44
C GLY A 237 -15.62 -21.00 -1.12
N GLU A 238 -15.62 -19.89 -0.38
CA GLU A 238 -15.64 -18.57 -0.98
C GLU A 238 -14.30 -18.30 -1.73
N LYS A 239 -14.39 -17.56 -2.82
CA LYS A 239 -13.24 -17.16 -3.66
C LYS A 239 -13.21 -15.64 -3.78
N PRO A 240 -12.02 -15.04 -4.09
CA PRO A 240 -11.89 -13.62 -4.36
C PRO A 240 -12.62 -13.21 -5.65
#